data_c5f75dea6671b35fa2229bb2bd528649
#
_entry.id   c5f75dea6671b35fa2229bb2bd528649
#
_cell.length_a   1.000
_cell.length_b   1.000
_cell.length_c   1.000
_cell.angle_alpha   90.00
_cell.angle_beta   90.00
_cell.angle_gamma   90.00
#
_symmetry.space_group_name_H-M   'P 1'
#
loop_
_entity.id
_entity.type
_entity.pdbx_description
1 polymer ?
#
loop_
_entity_poly.entity_id
_entity_poly.type
_entity_poly.pdbx_seq_one_letter_code
_entity_poly.pdbx_strand_id
1 'polypeptide(L)'
;MEKQDMKLLRAEHECRPWRIHDLVADFPLEDVWALPVRGGPGDFQGLLDLAGSFDPSKAESRATRFLWNLRDRLGVWFDLGEISAPVDSRETGKLPIPGTDETSVRDRLPPELRGTATDVDFGSLPFVPLYRLDREAAAEISNKTVHGVAHLAWVERDDGRYEGRMAVYVKPRGLFGRAYMALIKPFRYWIVYPALMSEMERVWNTRERNEAR
;
A
#
# COMPACT_ATOMS: atom_id res chain seq x y z
N MET A 1 -9.44 -16.60 14.03
CA MET A 1 -9.56 -15.13 14.22
C MET A 1 -10.50 -14.63 13.14
N GLU A 2 -11.61 -14.03 13.53
CA GLU A 2 -12.66 -13.60 12.60
C GLU A 2 -12.13 -12.50 11.67
N LYS A 3 -12.40 -12.59 10.38
CA LYS A 3 -11.88 -11.66 9.34
C LYS A 3 -12.29 -10.19 9.54
N GLN A 4 -13.22 -9.93 10.45
CA GLN A 4 -13.75 -8.60 10.75
C GLN A 4 -12.89 -7.79 11.72
N ASP A 5 -12.04 -8.47 12.53
CA ASP A 5 -11.19 -7.85 13.55
C ASP A 5 -9.87 -7.25 13.03
N MET A 6 -9.58 -7.38 11.73
CA MET A 6 -8.34 -6.84 11.18
C MET A 6 -8.42 -5.38 10.76
N LYS A 7 -9.62 -4.82 10.62
CA LYS A 7 -9.80 -3.39 10.34
C LYS A 7 -9.67 -2.60 11.62
N LEU A 8 -8.71 -1.69 11.67
CA LEU A 8 -8.42 -0.84 12.81
C LEU A 8 -9.16 0.51 12.73
N LEU A 9 -9.32 1.16 13.87
CA LEU A 9 -9.78 2.53 13.91
C LEU A 9 -8.69 3.47 13.36
N ARG A 10 -9.08 4.51 12.64
CA ARG A 10 -8.14 5.51 12.10
C ARG A 10 -7.30 6.14 13.21
N ALA A 11 -7.91 6.43 14.36
CA ALA A 11 -7.26 6.99 15.53
C ALA A 11 -6.07 6.16 16.02
N GLU A 12 -6.10 4.82 15.87
CA GLU A 12 -4.97 3.95 16.25
C GLU A 12 -3.72 4.16 15.39
N HIS A 13 -3.90 4.65 14.19
CA HIS A 13 -2.82 5.02 13.30
C HIS A 13 -2.41 6.48 13.50
N GLU A 14 -3.40 7.38 13.58
CA GLU A 14 -3.20 8.83 13.71
C GLU A 14 -2.52 9.24 15.02
N CYS A 15 -2.73 8.48 16.12
CA CYS A 15 -2.08 8.76 17.40
C CYS A 15 -0.59 8.40 17.47
N ARG A 16 -0.04 7.74 16.44
CA ARG A 16 1.36 7.31 16.41
C ARG A 16 2.23 8.34 15.68
N PRO A 17 3.49 8.52 16.07
CA PRO A 17 4.39 9.53 15.49
C PRO A 17 5.01 9.06 14.16
N TRP A 18 4.17 8.63 13.20
CA TRP A 18 4.63 8.22 11.89
C TRP A 18 5.03 9.41 11.02
N ARG A 19 6.13 9.30 10.32
CA ARG A 19 6.61 10.34 9.39
C ARG A 19 5.66 10.58 8.22
N ILE A 20 4.85 9.59 7.88
CA ILE A 20 3.85 9.72 6.84
C ILE A 20 2.87 10.87 7.08
N HIS A 21 2.51 11.17 8.33
CA HIS A 21 1.55 12.21 8.66
C HIS A 21 1.97 13.59 8.18
N ASP A 22 3.28 13.90 8.25
CA ASP A 22 3.83 15.17 7.79
C ASP A 22 3.80 15.30 6.26
N LEU A 23 3.89 14.16 5.55
CA LEU A 23 4.00 14.12 4.10
C LEU A 23 2.64 14.16 3.38
N VAL A 24 1.62 13.59 4.01
CA VAL A 24 0.30 13.38 3.39
C VAL A 24 -0.85 14.03 4.17
N ALA A 25 -0.59 15.15 4.85
CA ALA A 25 -1.59 15.86 5.65
C ALA A 25 -2.85 16.28 4.86
N ASP A 26 -2.71 16.43 3.52
CA ASP A 26 -3.79 16.75 2.58
C ASP A 26 -4.45 15.50 1.95
N PHE A 27 -4.07 14.30 2.37
CA PHE A 27 -4.66 13.05 1.90
C PHE A 27 -5.63 12.46 2.94
N PRO A 28 -6.90 12.23 2.60
CA PRO A 28 -7.79 11.48 3.46
C PRO A 28 -7.25 10.08 3.76
N LEU A 29 -7.18 9.73 5.06
CA LEU A 29 -6.91 8.37 5.49
C LEU A 29 -8.16 7.52 5.23
N GLU A 30 -8.11 6.62 4.23
CA GLU A 30 -9.24 5.77 3.84
C GLU A 30 -9.40 4.58 4.77
N ASP A 31 -8.34 3.81 4.95
CA ASP A 31 -8.38 2.54 5.67
C ASP A 31 -7.12 2.32 6.49
N VAL A 32 -7.29 1.61 7.63
CA VAL A 32 -6.20 1.08 8.45
C VAL A 32 -6.48 -0.40 8.74
N TRP A 33 -5.47 -1.23 8.56
CA TRP A 33 -5.56 -2.68 8.70
C TRP A 33 -4.43 -3.25 9.52
N ALA A 34 -4.74 -4.14 10.47
CA ALA A 34 -3.77 -5.08 11.00
C ALA A 34 -3.54 -6.19 9.96
N LEU A 35 -2.30 -6.45 9.63
CA LEU A 35 -1.93 -7.52 8.71
C LEU A 35 -1.76 -8.84 9.48
N PRO A 36 -2.06 -10.00 8.88
CA PRO A 36 -1.87 -11.30 9.50
C PRO A 36 -0.40 -11.74 9.49
N VAL A 37 0.47 -10.81 9.86
CA VAL A 37 1.93 -10.92 9.83
C VAL A 37 2.46 -10.51 11.19
N ARG A 38 3.12 -11.43 11.90
CA ARG A 38 3.63 -11.21 13.25
C ARG A 38 5.05 -11.72 13.38
N GLY A 39 5.85 -11.05 14.22
CA GLY A 39 7.24 -11.46 14.41
C GLY A 39 7.92 -10.72 15.55
N GLY A 40 9.23 -10.71 15.54
CA GLY A 40 10.08 -9.94 16.43
C GLY A 40 10.36 -8.51 15.92
N PRO A 41 11.14 -7.73 16.67
CA PRO A 41 11.44 -6.33 16.32
C PRO A 41 12.19 -6.17 14.99
N GLY A 42 12.94 -7.17 14.55
CA GLY A 42 13.77 -7.15 13.34
C GLY A 42 13.07 -7.64 12.07
N ASP A 43 11.81 -8.11 12.14
CA ASP A 43 11.17 -8.80 11.03
C ASP A 43 10.44 -7.87 10.06
N PHE A 44 10.60 -6.55 10.20
CA PHE A 44 9.99 -5.57 9.30
C PHE A 44 10.40 -5.77 7.83
N GLN A 45 11.68 -6.12 7.59
CA GLN A 45 12.14 -6.45 6.23
C GLN A 45 11.31 -7.56 5.61
N GLY A 46 10.96 -8.57 6.38
CA GLY A 46 10.10 -9.66 5.91
C GLY A 46 8.72 -9.20 5.45
N LEU A 47 8.15 -8.18 6.09
CA LEU A 47 6.91 -7.57 5.61
C LEU A 47 7.10 -6.84 4.28
N LEU A 48 8.21 -6.14 4.09
CA LEU A 48 8.54 -5.48 2.82
C LEU A 48 8.76 -6.50 1.69
N ASP A 49 9.51 -7.57 1.96
CA ASP A 49 9.73 -8.66 1.01
C ASP A 49 8.40 -9.33 0.61
N LEU A 50 7.51 -9.52 1.59
CA LEU A 50 6.17 -10.05 1.35
C LEU A 50 5.35 -9.12 0.45
N ALA A 51 5.38 -7.82 0.70
CA ALA A 51 4.70 -6.83 -0.13
C ALA A 51 5.24 -6.83 -1.57
N GLY A 52 6.57 -6.97 -1.74
CA GLY A 52 7.23 -7.08 -3.04
C GLY A 52 6.94 -8.40 -3.78
N SER A 53 6.70 -9.48 -3.04
CA SER A 53 6.39 -10.78 -3.64
C SER A 53 4.96 -10.90 -4.18
N PHE A 54 4.10 -9.92 -3.88
CA PHE A 54 2.70 -9.96 -4.27
C PHE A 54 2.54 -9.75 -5.78
N ASP A 55 2.13 -10.79 -6.46
CA ASP A 55 1.82 -10.78 -7.89
C ASP A 55 0.32 -11.06 -8.10
N PRO A 56 -0.46 -10.03 -8.45
CA PRO A 56 -1.88 -10.19 -8.66
C PRO A 56 -2.23 -11.19 -9.77
N SER A 57 -1.34 -11.36 -10.75
CA SER A 57 -1.56 -12.27 -11.89
C SER A 57 -1.42 -13.74 -11.48
N LYS A 58 -0.63 -14.01 -10.45
CA LYS A 58 -0.39 -15.35 -9.88
C LYS A 58 -1.28 -15.67 -8.69
N ALA A 59 -2.12 -14.74 -8.25
CA ALA A 59 -3.02 -14.97 -7.14
C ALA A 59 -3.90 -16.19 -7.41
N GLU A 60 -3.89 -17.17 -6.49
CA GLU A 60 -4.69 -18.40 -6.62
C GLU A 60 -6.20 -18.11 -6.56
N SER A 61 -6.58 -17.01 -5.93
CA SER A 61 -7.97 -16.60 -5.83
C SER A 61 -8.53 -16.17 -7.19
N ARG A 62 -9.54 -16.92 -7.68
CA ARG A 62 -10.32 -16.53 -8.88
C ARG A 62 -10.94 -15.15 -8.74
N ALA A 63 -11.31 -14.77 -7.50
CA ALA A 63 -11.87 -13.45 -7.18
C ALA A 63 -10.84 -12.34 -7.35
N THR A 64 -9.61 -12.52 -6.90
CA THR A 64 -8.53 -11.54 -7.08
C THR A 64 -8.22 -11.35 -8.56
N ARG A 65 -8.07 -12.43 -9.33
CA ARG A 65 -7.87 -12.36 -10.79
C ARG A 65 -9.04 -11.69 -11.50
N PHE A 66 -10.27 -11.99 -11.10
CA PHE A 66 -11.46 -11.35 -11.66
C PHE A 66 -11.47 -9.85 -11.42
N LEU A 67 -11.06 -9.40 -10.23
CA LEU A 67 -11.00 -7.95 -9.90
C LEU A 67 -9.95 -7.22 -10.70
N TRP A 68 -8.77 -7.82 -10.89
CA TRP A 68 -7.75 -7.23 -11.75
C TRP A 68 -8.22 -7.16 -13.19
N ASN A 69 -8.85 -8.21 -13.71
CA ASN A 69 -9.47 -8.19 -15.03
C ASN A 69 -10.62 -7.18 -15.14
N LEU A 70 -11.43 -7.03 -14.09
CA LEU A 70 -12.52 -6.03 -14.05
C LEU A 70 -11.95 -4.61 -14.00
N ARG A 71 -10.90 -4.38 -13.19
CA ARG A 71 -10.20 -3.10 -13.14
C ARG A 71 -9.59 -2.75 -14.49
N ASP A 72 -8.92 -3.70 -15.15
CA ASP A 72 -8.33 -3.48 -16.47
C ASP A 72 -9.42 -3.16 -17.52
N ARG A 73 -10.54 -3.90 -17.48
CA ARG A 73 -11.68 -3.64 -18.35
C ARG A 73 -12.33 -2.28 -18.07
N LEU A 74 -12.54 -1.93 -16.80
CA LEU A 74 -13.06 -0.61 -16.43
C LEU A 74 -12.04 0.49 -16.77
N GLY A 75 -10.74 0.22 -16.60
CA GLY A 75 -9.66 1.11 -17.00
C GLY A 75 -9.73 1.46 -18.50
N VAL A 76 -9.88 0.45 -19.35
CA VAL A 76 -10.04 0.62 -20.80
C VAL A 76 -11.36 1.30 -21.14
N TRP A 77 -12.45 0.94 -20.46
CA TRP A 77 -13.80 1.44 -20.81
C TRP A 77 -14.04 2.88 -20.38
N PHE A 78 -13.42 3.31 -19.27
CA PHE A 78 -13.55 4.67 -18.75
C PHE A 78 -12.32 5.56 -19.02
N ASP A 79 -11.37 5.10 -19.83
CA ASP A 79 -10.09 5.80 -20.06
C ASP A 79 -9.42 6.27 -18.74
N LEU A 80 -9.43 5.37 -17.73
CA LEU A 80 -8.88 5.65 -16.39
C LEU A 80 -7.36 5.90 -16.42
N GLY A 81 -6.77 5.82 -17.60
CA GLY A 81 -5.32 5.89 -17.84
C GLY A 81 -4.62 4.62 -17.39
N GLU A 82 -3.55 4.27 -18.07
CA GLU A 82 -2.58 3.31 -17.55
C GLU A 82 -2.15 3.79 -16.17
N ILE A 83 -2.03 2.86 -15.21
CA ILE A 83 -1.25 3.14 -14.02
C ILE A 83 0.15 3.39 -14.58
N SER A 84 0.61 4.62 -14.47
CA SER A 84 1.91 4.96 -14.99
C SER A 84 2.91 3.99 -14.43
N ALA A 85 3.59 3.27 -15.33
CA ALA A 85 4.78 2.52 -14.96
C ALA A 85 5.68 3.47 -14.16
N PRO A 86 6.42 2.98 -13.15
CA PRO A 86 7.31 3.82 -12.38
C PRO A 86 8.18 4.60 -13.37
N VAL A 87 7.99 5.92 -13.39
CA VAL A 87 8.89 6.78 -14.14
C VAL A 87 10.26 6.53 -13.56
N ASP A 88 11.20 6.15 -14.41
CA ASP A 88 12.55 5.76 -14.00
C ASP A 88 13.08 6.83 -13.04
N SER A 89 13.30 6.43 -11.79
CA SER A 89 13.63 7.32 -10.67
C SER A 89 15.01 7.97 -10.75
N ARG A 90 15.67 7.84 -11.90
CA ARG A 90 17.02 8.34 -12.14
C ARG A 90 17.08 9.75 -12.74
N GLU A 91 15.97 10.29 -13.20
CA GLU A 91 15.92 11.66 -13.66
C GLU A 91 15.48 12.61 -12.54
N THR A 92 16.39 13.45 -12.10
CA THR A 92 16.24 14.53 -11.13
C THR A 92 15.40 15.67 -11.71
N GLY A 93 14.08 15.49 -11.75
CA GLY A 93 13.12 16.52 -12.10
C GLY A 93 11.83 16.32 -11.29
N LYS A 94 11.10 17.40 -11.01
CA LYS A 94 9.76 17.31 -10.47
C LYS A 94 8.93 16.43 -11.38
N LEU A 95 8.58 15.23 -10.95
CA LEU A 95 7.78 14.30 -11.72
C LEU A 95 6.30 14.72 -11.61
N PRO A 96 5.70 15.27 -12.68
CA PRO A 96 4.28 15.60 -12.65
C PRO A 96 3.50 14.30 -12.54
N ILE A 97 2.52 14.30 -11.67
CA ILE A 97 1.55 13.22 -11.62
C ILE A 97 0.72 13.28 -12.89
N PRO A 98 0.62 12.20 -13.67
CA PRO A 98 -0.07 12.22 -14.97
C PRO A 98 -1.47 12.83 -14.90
N GLY A 99 -1.72 13.82 -15.75
CA GLY A 99 -3.02 14.48 -15.90
C GLY A 99 -3.36 15.53 -14.83
N THR A 100 -2.37 16.01 -14.05
CA THR A 100 -2.57 17.09 -13.07
C THR A 100 -1.33 17.96 -12.95
N ASP A 101 -1.49 19.14 -12.30
CA ASP A 101 -0.37 20.01 -11.89
C ASP A 101 0.24 19.56 -10.54
N GLU A 102 -0.28 18.48 -9.95
CA GLU A 102 0.25 17.94 -8.69
C GLU A 102 1.58 17.25 -8.92
N THR A 103 2.49 17.45 -7.98
CA THR A 103 3.77 16.77 -7.94
C THR A 103 3.71 15.53 -7.07
N SER A 104 4.64 14.61 -7.28
CA SER A 104 4.84 13.42 -6.46
C SER A 104 5.05 13.79 -4.99
N VAL A 105 4.60 12.92 -4.06
CA VAL A 105 4.91 13.04 -2.62
C VAL A 105 6.43 12.99 -2.38
N ARG A 106 7.21 12.43 -3.31
CA ARG A 106 8.68 12.47 -3.27
C ARG A 106 9.24 13.89 -3.17
N ASP A 107 8.58 14.86 -3.80
CA ASP A 107 9.01 16.27 -3.76
C ASP A 107 8.85 16.89 -2.36
N ARG A 108 8.01 16.27 -1.51
CA ARG A 108 7.77 16.68 -0.12
C ARG A 108 8.73 16.00 0.86
N LEU A 109 9.53 15.02 0.39
CA LEU A 109 10.45 14.31 1.27
C LEU A 109 11.52 15.26 1.81
N PRO A 110 11.67 15.36 3.14
CA PRO A 110 12.77 16.06 3.73
C PRO A 110 14.10 15.36 3.39
N PRO A 111 15.23 16.06 3.43
CA PRO A 111 16.52 15.53 2.99
C PRO A 111 16.90 14.19 3.61
N GLU A 112 16.56 13.98 4.89
CA GLU A 112 16.88 12.77 5.65
C GLU A 112 16.11 11.51 5.18
N LEU A 113 14.98 11.69 4.49
CA LEU A 113 14.20 10.57 3.95
C LEU A 113 14.50 10.27 2.49
N ARG A 114 15.21 11.16 1.80
CA ARG A 114 15.54 10.97 0.38
C ARG A 114 16.54 9.84 0.22
N GLY A 115 16.23 8.90 -0.69
CA GLY A 115 17.10 7.77 -0.97
C GLY A 115 17.10 6.65 0.08
N THR A 116 16.25 6.72 1.12
CA THR A 116 16.16 5.67 2.13
C THR A 116 15.40 4.42 1.66
N ALA A 117 14.69 4.48 0.52
CA ALA A 117 13.87 3.39 0.00
C ALA A 117 14.53 2.63 -1.17
N THR A 118 15.86 2.63 -1.27
CA THR A 118 16.58 2.01 -2.39
C THR A 118 16.46 0.49 -2.45
N ASP A 119 16.14 -0.13 -1.34
CA ASP A 119 15.98 -1.57 -1.16
C ASP A 119 14.50 -2.01 -1.02
N VAL A 120 13.55 -1.09 -1.24
CA VAL A 120 12.12 -1.42 -1.22
C VAL A 120 11.65 -1.66 -2.65
N ASP A 121 11.17 -2.86 -2.90
CA ASP A 121 10.58 -3.27 -4.17
C ASP A 121 9.14 -3.75 -3.94
N PHE A 122 8.20 -3.25 -4.72
CA PHE A 122 6.80 -3.69 -4.71
C PHE A 122 6.48 -4.64 -5.87
N GLY A 123 7.50 -5.24 -6.49
CA GLY A 123 7.38 -6.25 -7.53
C GLY A 123 6.56 -5.77 -8.72
N SER A 124 5.49 -6.50 -9.04
CA SER A 124 4.59 -6.17 -10.15
C SER A 124 3.55 -5.09 -9.81
N LEU A 125 3.48 -4.64 -8.57
CA LEU A 125 2.58 -3.56 -8.19
C LEU A 125 3.17 -2.21 -8.62
N PRO A 126 2.34 -1.31 -9.19
CA PRO A 126 2.81 -0.02 -9.71
C PRO A 126 3.00 1.03 -8.61
N PHE A 127 3.55 0.62 -7.48
CA PHE A 127 3.90 1.51 -6.39
C PHE A 127 5.32 2.04 -6.55
N VAL A 128 5.50 3.32 -6.33
CA VAL A 128 6.80 4.00 -6.30
C VAL A 128 7.20 4.19 -4.84
N PRO A 129 8.29 3.58 -4.38
CA PRO A 129 8.77 3.75 -3.01
C PRO A 129 9.07 5.22 -2.71
N LEU A 130 8.63 5.69 -1.53
CA LEU A 130 8.86 7.04 -1.04
C LEU A 130 10.03 7.08 -0.06
N TYR A 131 9.91 6.34 1.02
CA TYR A 131 10.93 6.21 2.05
C TYR A 131 10.79 4.88 2.80
N ARG A 132 11.87 4.51 3.49
CA ARG A 132 11.93 3.41 4.44
C ARG A 132 12.69 3.83 5.68
N LEU A 133 12.16 3.50 6.84
CA LEU A 133 12.78 3.59 8.16
C LEU A 133 12.74 2.21 8.85
N ASP A 134 13.23 2.13 10.08
CA ASP A 134 13.33 0.86 10.82
C ASP A 134 11.99 0.14 10.99
N ARG A 135 10.89 0.89 11.14
CA ARG A 135 9.57 0.35 11.46
C ARG A 135 8.43 0.90 10.59
N GLU A 136 8.75 1.67 9.59
CA GLU A 136 7.75 2.19 8.63
C GLU A 136 8.35 2.36 7.24
N ALA A 137 7.51 2.18 6.24
CA ALA A 137 7.81 2.47 4.85
C ALA A 137 6.57 2.98 4.14
N ALA A 138 6.76 3.80 3.13
CA ALA A 138 5.66 4.31 2.32
C ALA A 138 5.96 4.22 0.84
N ALA A 139 4.89 4.06 0.05
CA ALA A 139 4.96 4.10 -1.41
C ALA A 139 3.72 4.79 -1.98
N GLU A 140 3.88 5.46 -3.11
CA GLU A 140 2.79 6.14 -3.79
C GLU A 140 2.38 5.44 -5.08
N ILE A 141 1.13 5.63 -5.44
CA ILE A 141 0.54 5.23 -6.71
C ILE A 141 -0.34 6.35 -7.23
N SER A 142 -0.26 6.61 -8.52
CA SER A 142 -1.03 7.69 -9.11
C SER A 142 -1.55 7.33 -10.49
N ASN A 143 -2.77 7.77 -10.78
CA ASN A 143 -3.40 7.70 -12.09
C ASN A 143 -4.36 8.88 -12.31
N LYS A 144 -5.11 8.91 -13.42
CA LYS A 144 -6.06 9.99 -13.73
C LYS A 144 -7.21 10.13 -12.69
N THR A 145 -7.49 9.12 -11.89
CA THR A 145 -8.63 9.11 -10.94
C THR A 145 -8.27 9.34 -9.50
N VAL A 146 -7.11 8.83 -9.08
CA VAL A 146 -6.68 8.88 -7.69
C VAL A 146 -5.17 9.08 -7.58
N HIS A 147 -4.77 9.73 -6.52
CA HIS A 147 -3.42 9.70 -5.97
C HIS A 147 -3.48 9.00 -4.63
N GLY A 148 -2.82 7.87 -4.50
CA GLY A 148 -2.82 7.04 -3.31
C GLY A 148 -1.44 6.91 -2.70
N VAL A 149 -1.40 6.74 -1.38
CA VAL A 149 -0.20 6.40 -0.64
C VAL A 149 -0.50 5.21 0.26
N ALA A 150 0.29 4.17 0.14
CA ALA A 150 0.29 3.04 1.05
C ALA A 150 1.40 3.24 2.08
N HIS A 151 1.07 3.08 3.36
CA HIS A 151 2.01 3.11 4.46
C HIS A 151 2.01 1.76 5.14
N LEU A 152 3.17 1.14 5.26
CA LEU A 152 3.41 -0.09 6.00
C LEU A 152 4.14 0.24 7.30
N ALA A 153 3.68 -0.32 8.40
CA ALA A 153 4.27 -0.09 9.71
C ALA A 153 4.45 -1.41 10.49
N TRP A 154 5.47 -1.45 11.32
CA TRP A 154 5.79 -2.56 12.22
C TRP A 154 5.55 -2.13 13.66
N VAL A 155 4.47 -2.62 14.25
CA VAL A 155 3.89 -2.10 15.48
C VAL A 155 4.05 -3.09 16.61
N GLU A 156 4.67 -2.65 17.70
CA GLU A 156 4.76 -3.42 18.93
C GLU A 156 3.39 -3.56 19.58
N ARG A 157 3.09 -4.77 20.03
CA ARG A 157 1.88 -5.17 20.73
C ARG A 157 2.14 -5.32 22.23
N ASP A 158 1.08 -5.38 23.01
CA ASP A 158 1.13 -5.54 24.46
C ASP A 158 1.81 -6.85 24.90
N ASP A 159 1.84 -7.86 24.04
CA ASP A 159 2.49 -9.14 24.27
C ASP A 159 4.01 -9.15 23.94
N GLY A 160 4.57 -7.99 23.60
CA GLY A 160 5.97 -7.82 23.22
C GLY A 160 6.33 -8.33 21.82
N ARG A 161 5.36 -8.87 21.09
CA ARG A 161 5.50 -9.22 19.66
C ARG A 161 5.18 -8.01 18.80
N TYR A 162 5.55 -8.08 17.54
CA TYR A 162 5.23 -7.06 16.55
C TYR A 162 4.22 -7.58 15.54
N GLU A 163 3.43 -6.67 14.98
CA GLU A 163 2.51 -6.96 13.89
C GLU A 163 2.67 -5.94 12.75
N GLY A 164 2.48 -6.41 11.53
CA GLY A 164 2.37 -5.54 10.37
C GLY A 164 1.06 -4.75 10.39
N ARG A 165 1.12 -3.47 10.07
CA ARG A 165 -0.05 -2.62 9.82
C ARG A 165 0.06 -1.95 8.47
N MET A 166 -1.08 -1.75 7.84
CA MET A 166 -1.19 -1.03 6.57
C MET A 166 -2.20 0.10 6.70
N ALA A 167 -1.79 1.31 6.35
CA ALA A 167 -2.67 2.44 6.20
C ALA A 167 -2.71 2.89 4.73
N VAL A 168 -3.90 3.26 4.26
CA VAL A 168 -4.13 3.65 2.87
C VAL A 168 -4.69 5.06 2.85
N TYR A 169 -3.94 5.97 2.27
CA TYR A 169 -4.34 7.36 2.05
C TYR A 169 -4.71 7.54 0.58
N VAL A 170 -5.82 8.21 0.31
CA VAL A 170 -6.28 8.40 -1.06
C VAL A 170 -6.82 9.80 -1.26
N LYS A 171 -6.28 10.49 -2.27
CA LYS A 171 -6.77 11.78 -2.75
C LYS A 171 -7.48 11.56 -4.10
N PRO A 172 -8.83 11.48 -4.11
CA PRO A 172 -9.58 11.33 -5.35
C PRO A 172 -9.48 12.59 -6.21
N ARG A 173 -9.37 12.42 -7.53
CA ARG A 173 -9.30 13.52 -8.49
C ARG A 173 -10.67 13.88 -9.03
N GLY A 174 -11.10 15.08 -8.71
CA GLY A 174 -12.40 15.61 -9.16
C GLY A 174 -13.61 14.78 -8.70
N LEU A 175 -14.74 15.03 -9.30
CA LEU A 175 -15.99 14.32 -9.01
C LEU A 175 -15.95 12.86 -9.48
N PHE A 176 -15.30 12.61 -10.61
CA PHE A 176 -15.18 11.26 -11.15
C PHE A 176 -14.35 10.34 -10.23
N GLY A 177 -13.22 10.82 -9.73
CA GLY A 177 -12.41 10.06 -8.77
C GLY A 177 -13.16 9.74 -7.47
N ARG A 178 -13.99 10.68 -6.97
CA ARG A 178 -14.84 10.44 -5.79
C ARG A 178 -15.91 9.38 -6.07
N ALA A 179 -16.60 9.46 -7.22
CA ALA A 179 -17.59 8.47 -7.61
C ALA A 179 -16.96 7.09 -7.80
N TYR A 180 -15.78 7.03 -8.42
CA TYR A 180 -15.01 5.80 -8.57
C TYR A 180 -14.66 5.17 -7.23
N MET A 181 -14.10 5.95 -6.27
CA MET A 181 -13.76 5.46 -4.94
C MET A 181 -14.98 4.94 -4.17
N ALA A 182 -16.14 5.62 -4.29
CA ALA A 182 -17.37 5.16 -3.67
C ALA A 182 -17.86 3.83 -4.28
N LEU A 183 -17.78 3.70 -5.61
CA LEU A 183 -18.20 2.50 -6.34
C LEU A 183 -17.32 1.27 -6.01
N ILE A 184 -15.99 1.45 -5.92
CA ILE A 184 -15.09 0.32 -5.66
C ILE A 184 -15.01 -0.07 -4.18
N LYS A 185 -15.50 0.79 -3.28
CA LYS A 185 -15.41 0.58 -1.83
C LYS A 185 -15.93 -0.79 -1.38
N PRO A 186 -17.17 -1.24 -1.72
CA PRO A 186 -17.66 -2.55 -1.31
C PRO A 186 -16.78 -3.70 -1.83
N PHE A 187 -16.29 -3.60 -3.06
CA PHE A 187 -15.40 -4.62 -3.65
C PHE A 187 -14.06 -4.71 -2.90
N ARG A 188 -13.49 -3.57 -2.51
CA ARG A 188 -12.26 -3.54 -1.69
C ARG A 188 -12.46 -4.30 -0.39
N TYR A 189 -13.56 -4.06 0.33
CA TYR A 189 -13.82 -4.66 1.63
C TYR A 189 -14.19 -6.13 1.58
N TRP A 190 -15.01 -6.53 0.62
CA TRP A 190 -15.54 -7.89 0.58
C TRP A 190 -14.69 -8.87 -0.22
N ILE A 191 -13.85 -8.37 -1.13
CA ILE A 191 -13.11 -9.24 -2.03
C ILE A 191 -11.60 -8.96 -1.96
N VAL A 192 -11.15 -7.71 -2.16
CA VAL A 192 -9.73 -7.40 -2.29
C VAL A 192 -8.99 -7.62 -0.97
N TYR A 193 -9.44 -6.96 0.09
CA TYR A 193 -8.76 -7.08 1.39
C TYR A 193 -8.79 -8.51 1.97
N PRO A 194 -9.92 -9.25 1.97
CA PRO A 194 -9.92 -10.62 2.43
C PRO A 194 -8.97 -11.54 1.63
N ALA A 195 -8.89 -11.35 0.33
CA ALA A 195 -7.98 -12.13 -0.52
C ALA A 195 -6.51 -11.75 -0.24
N LEU A 196 -6.20 -10.47 -0.13
CA LEU A 196 -4.87 -9.97 0.22
C LEU A 196 -4.42 -10.52 1.58
N MET A 197 -5.25 -10.41 2.61
CA MET A 197 -4.94 -10.90 3.96
C MET A 197 -4.71 -12.42 3.97
N SER A 198 -5.53 -13.18 3.27
CA SER A 198 -5.37 -14.65 3.19
C SER A 198 -4.07 -15.04 2.49
N GLU A 199 -3.68 -14.33 1.45
CA GLU A 199 -2.42 -14.59 0.74
C GLU A 199 -1.20 -14.18 1.58
N MET A 200 -1.26 -13.04 2.25
CA MET A 200 -0.20 -12.61 3.16
C MET A 200 0.01 -13.61 4.29
N GLU A 201 -1.05 -14.10 4.92
CA GLU A 201 -1.00 -15.12 5.97
C GLU A 201 -0.36 -16.42 5.46
N ARG A 202 -0.76 -16.87 4.27
CA ARG A 202 -0.23 -18.10 3.67
C ARG A 202 1.28 -18.01 3.41
N VAL A 203 1.72 -16.92 2.80
CA VAL A 203 3.14 -16.71 2.45
C VAL A 203 3.97 -16.53 3.71
N TRP A 204 3.49 -15.75 4.67
CA TRP A 204 4.18 -15.53 5.94
C TRP A 204 4.39 -16.83 6.73
N ASN A 205 3.34 -17.61 6.92
CA ASN A 205 3.42 -18.90 7.61
C ASN A 205 4.33 -19.91 6.90
N THR A 206 4.50 -19.79 5.59
CA THR A 206 5.43 -20.64 4.83
C THR A 206 6.88 -20.22 5.08
N ARG A 207 7.14 -18.91 5.17
CA ARG A 207 8.45 -18.36 5.53
C ARG A 207 8.87 -18.83 6.92
N GLU A 208 8.01 -18.61 7.95
CA GLU A 208 8.30 -19.02 9.33
C GLU A 208 8.66 -20.53 9.43
N ARG A 209 7.94 -21.39 8.69
CA ARG A 209 8.24 -22.83 8.67
C ARG A 209 9.57 -23.16 8.03
N ASN A 210 10.03 -22.39 7.06
CA ASN A 210 11.31 -22.60 6.39
C ASN A 210 12.49 -22.11 7.26
N GLU A 211 12.29 -21.03 8.01
CA GLU A 211 13.29 -20.47 8.94
C GLU A 211 13.46 -21.33 10.21
N ALA A 212 12.43 -22.11 10.59
CA ALA A 212 12.44 -23.03 11.73
C ALA A 212 13.07 -24.42 11.42
N ARG A 213 13.50 -24.68 10.19
CA ARG A 213 14.15 -25.95 9.76
C ARG A 213 15.66 -25.80 9.68
#